data_e2ce231cd3ee9ea33d3a96aab784dbc1
#
_entry.id   e2ce231cd3ee9ea33d3a96aab784dbc1
#
_cell.length_a   1.000
_cell.length_b   1.000
_cell.length_c   1.000
_cell.angle_alpha   90.00
_cell.angle_beta   90.00
_cell.angle_gamma   90.00
#
_symmetry.space_group_name_H-M   'P 1'
#
loop_
_entity.id
_entity.type
_entity.pdbx_description
1 polymer ?
#
loop_
_entity_poly.entity_id
_entity_poly.type
_entity_poly.pdbx_seq_one_letter_code
_entity_poly.pdbx_strand_id
1 'polypeptide(L)'
;MLYKTHFTESIFTLGFLYLMWGTFMTPLKAQNLSQKNFIVVLDAGHGGHDSGNRGNGYSEKNIALEIALHIGKILEKNQNIKVIFTRKTDIFVKLVDRANIANKADADLFVSIHCDAHTSQAYGAGTFVLGLHANQRNFEVAKRENSVIFYEEDYEKNYDGFDPNNPESVIGLTLMQETYLDQSIVAAATIQKSFVANLSRKDRTVKQAGFVVLKYTYMPSVLVETGFLTNKKEGAYLNSKKGQDQMSTTIAKAIINYKNELGIGVEENEIFLEAKVLDVPVKTVPSKIDSKIYFRVQIAASKSRIEAKSYNFKGLSPIYREKEGDLYRYYFSKETSYKKVLKLKRKAEKKGYKSAFVVSFNGNEKIKLDKSLGKVK
;
A
#
# COMPACT_ATOMS: atom_id res chain seq x y z
N MET A 1 -49.41 -48.19 63.30
CA MET A 1 -50.30 -47.71 62.21
C MET A 1 -49.92 -46.27 61.94
N LEU A 2 -49.72 -45.87 60.71
CA LEU A 2 -49.24 -44.53 60.24
C LEU A 2 -47.71 -44.35 60.15
N TYR A 3 -47.18 -44.82 59.05
CA TYR A 3 -46.02 -44.23 58.42
C TYR A 3 -46.03 -44.63 56.97
N LYS A 4 -46.64 -43.82 56.13
CA LYS A 4 -46.48 -43.78 54.69
C LYS A 4 -47.13 -42.49 54.19
N THR A 5 -46.36 -41.47 53.82
CA THR A 5 -46.62 -40.47 52.76
C THR A 5 -45.72 -39.24 52.95
N HIS A 6 -44.44 -39.31 52.62
CA HIS A 6 -43.64 -38.12 52.42
C HIS A 6 -42.39 -38.39 51.55
N PHE A 7 -42.51 -39.35 50.58
CA PHE A 7 -41.29 -39.63 49.68
C PHE A 7 -41.49 -39.38 48.18
N THR A 8 -42.59 -38.78 47.79
CA THR A 8 -42.91 -38.60 46.35
C THR A 8 -42.90 -37.16 45.88
N GLU A 9 -42.81 -36.16 46.74
CA GLU A 9 -42.80 -34.73 46.30
C GLU A 9 -41.43 -34.13 46.08
N SER A 10 -40.34 -34.75 46.58
CA SER A 10 -38.98 -34.20 46.42
C SER A 10 -38.31 -34.56 45.10
N ILE A 11 -38.82 -35.51 44.33
CA ILE A 11 -38.22 -35.93 43.03
C ILE A 11 -38.75 -35.10 41.85
N PHE A 12 -39.97 -34.55 41.99
CA PHE A 12 -40.54 -33.71 40.90
C PHE A 12 -39.98 -32.28 40.88
N THR A 13 -39.53 -31.74 42.01
CA THR A 13 -38.97 -30.37 42.08
C THR A 13 -37.53 -30.29 41.60
N LEU A 14 -36.71 -31.35 41.68
CA LEU A 14 -35.34 -31.36 41.13
C LEU A 14 -35.31 -31.56 39.61
N GLY A 15 -36.30 -32.26 39.05
CA GLY A 15 -36.40 -32.46 37.61
C GLY A 15 -36.78 -31.20 36.82
N PHE A 16 -37.55 -30.29 37.46
CA PHE A 16 -37.98 -29.05 36.78
C PHE A 16 -36.92 -27.94 36.76
N LEU A 17 -35.98 -27.96 37.70
CA LEU A 17 -34.86 -27.03 37.74
C LEU A 17 -33.75 -27.40 36.72
N TYR A 18 -33.63 -28.68 36.34
CA TYR A 18 -32.65 -29.12 35.33
C TYR A 18 -33.15 -28.89 33.90
N LEU A 19 -34.47 -28.81 33.66
CA LEU A 19 -35.04 -28.54 32.33
C LEU A 19 -35.07 -27.05 31.98
N MET A 20 -34.95 -26.13 32.93
CA MET A 20 -34.91 -24.69 32.67
C MET A 20 -33.50 -24.13 32.40
N TRP A 21 -32.45 -24.88 32.64
CA TRP A 21 -31.06 -24.42 32.37
C TRP A 21 -30.50 -24.87 31.03
N GLY A 22 -31.27 -25.68 30.26
CA GLY A 22 -30.86 -26.26 28.96
C GLY A 22 -31.18 -25.44 27.73
N THR A 23 -31.86 -24.28 27.80
CA THR A 23 -32.42 -23.62 26.62
C THR A 23 -31.90 -22.18 26.33
N PHE A 24 -30.81 -21.75 26.93
CA PHE A 24 -30.20 -20.45 26.61
C PHE A 24 -28.75 -20.55 26.09
N MET A 25 -28.45 -21.57 25.30
CA MET A 25 -27.32 -21.47 24.36
C MET A 25 -27.88 -21.03 23.01
N THR A 26 -28.23 -19.73 22.86
CA THR A 26 -28.29 -19.11 21.55
C THR A 26 -26.88 -19.18 20.96
N PRO A 27 -26.69 -19.77 19.77
CA PRO A 27 -25.39 -19.68 19.14
C PRO A 27 -25.07 -18.19 18.99
N LEU A 28 -23.98 -17.74 19.60
CA LEU A 28 -23.41 -16.44 19.34
C LEU A 28 -23.15 -16.43 17.82
N LYS A 29 -24.03 -15.78 17.07
CA LYS A 29 -23.72 -15.43 15.69
C LYS A 29 -22.44 -14.66 15.75
N ALA A 30 -21.33 -15.27 15.32
CA ALA A 30 -20.09 -14.57 15.07
C ALA A 30 -20.48 -13.40 14.15
N GLN A 31 -20.45 -12.19 14.69
CA GLN A 31 -20.54 -10.99 13.88
C GLN A 31 -19.37 -11.10 12.91
N ASN A 32 -19.68 -11.36 11.64
CA ASN A 32 -18.73 -11.19 10.56
C ASN A 32 -18.20 -9.76 10.69
N LEU A 33 -17.05 -9.62 11.31
CA LEU A 33 -16.26 -8.40 11.26
C LEU A 33 -16.03 -8.19 9.76
N SER A 34 -16.74 -7.23 9.17
CA SER A 34 -16.60 -6.85 7.78
C SER A 34 -15.10 -6.65 7.51
N GLN A 35 -14.52 -7.63 6.85
CA GLN A 35 -13.10 -7.61 6.52
C GLN A 35 -12.89 -6.44 5.56
N LYS A 36 -12.14 -5.41 6.02
CA LYS A 36 -11.90 -4.22 5.20
C LYS A 36 -11.12 -4.64 3.96
N ASN A 37 -11.73 -4.49 2.78
CA ASN A 37 -11.06 -4.72 1.51
C ASN A 37 -9.87 -3.77 1.35
N PHE A 38 -8.76 -4.27 0.84
CA PHE A 38 -7.67 -3.46 0.32
C PHE A 38 -8.08 -2.89 -1.03
N ILE A 39 -8.21 -1.57 -1.12
CA ILE A 39 -8.63 -0.89 -2.34
C ILE A 39 -7.40 -0.44 -3.10
N VAL A 40 -7.21 -0.98 -4.31
CA VAL A 40 -6.16 -0.55 -5.21
C VAL A 40 -6.75 0.14 -6.43
N VAL A 41 -6.21 1.32 -6.76
CA VAL A 41 -6.52 2.00 -8.02
C VAL A 41 -5.41 1.71 -9.01
N LEU A 42 -5.80 1.14 -10.15
CA LEU A 42 -4.93 0.92 -11.29
C LEU A 42 -5.16 2.03 -12.31
N ASP A 43 -4.14 2.81 -12.53
CA ASP A 43 -4.14 3.88 -13.51
C ASP A 43 -3.39 3.42 -14.76
N ALA A 44 -4.11 3.31 -15.87
CA ALA A 44 -3.49 3.09 -17.17
C ALA A 44 -3.09 4.47 -17.74
N GLY A 45 -1.80 4.75 -17.81
CA GLY A 45 -1.28 6.02 -18.31
C GLY A 45 -1.83 6.37 -19.69
N HIS A 46 -1.93 7.66 -19.99
CA HIS A 46 -2.40 8.20 -21.27
C HIS A 46 -3.83 7.78 -21.66
N GLY A 47 -4.18 7.81 -22.94
CA GLY A 47 -5.49 7.39 -23.47
C GLY A 47 -6.17 8.42 -24.36
N GLY A 48 -7.08 7.97 -25.22
CA GLY A 48 -7.78 8.83 -26.18
C GLY A 48 -6.81 9.50 -27.17
N HIS A 49 -6.84 10.82 -27.21
CA HIS A 49 -5.94 11.61 -28.07
C HIS A 49 -4.49 11.65 -27.57
N ASP A 50 -4.25 11.36 -26.29
CA ASP A 50 -2.90 11.21 -25.73
C ASP A 50 -2.38 9.78 -25.95
N SER A 51 -1.47 9.63 -26.89
CA SER A 51 -0.88 8.32 -27.22
C SER A 51 0.17 7.84 -26.23
N GLY A 52 0.69 8.73 -25.37
CA GLY A 52 1.94 8.52 -24.67
C GLY A 52 3.13 8.37 -25.62
N ASN A 53 4.18 7.74 -25.15
CA ASN A 53 5.35 7.42 -25.94
C ASN A 53 4.99 6.55 -27.15
N ARG A 54 5.70 6.77 -28.27
CA ARG A 54 5.56 5.98 -29.49
C ARG A 54 6.92 5.42 -29.90
N GLY A 55 6.93 4.19 -30.41
CA GLY A 55 8.13 3.57 -30.93
C GLY A 55 7.85 2.20 -31.53
N ASN A 56 8.58 1.83 -32.54
CA ASN A 56 8.48 0.52 -33.23
C ASN A 56 7.04 0.17 -33.70
N GLY A 57 6.20 1.17 -34.01
CA GLY A 57 4.81 0.99 -34.43
C GLY A 57 3.83 0.80 -33.23
N TYR A 58 4.29 0.92 -32.01
CA TYR A 58 3.48 0.76 -30.79
C TYR A 58 3.17 2.12 -30.14
N SER A 59 2.06 2.18 -29.38
CA SER A 59 1.67 3.31 -28.55
C SER A 59 1.57 2.86 -27.08
N GLU A 60 2.13 3.65 -26.19
CA GLU A 60 2.13 3.39 -24.76
C GLU A 60 0.74 3.22 -24.18
N LYS A 61 -0.22 4.09 -24.55
CA LYS A 61 -1.60 4.04 -24.05
C LYS A 61 -2.26 2.68 -24.18
N ASN A 62 -1.96 1.92 -25.26
CA ASN A 62 -2.53 0.61 -25.51
C ASN A 62 -1.88 -0.45 -24.60
N ILE A 63 -0.56 -0.42 -24.50
CA ILE A 63 0.21 -1.36 -23.66
C ILE A 63 -0.12 -1.14 -22.19
N ALA A 64 -0.15 0.12 -21.72
CA ALA A 64 -0.50 0.47 -20.36
C ALA A 64 -1.92 -0.01 -19.99
N LEU A 65 -2.89 0.16 -20.91
CA LEU A 65 -4.27 -0.29 -20.71
C LEU A 65 -4.35 -1.82 -20.56
N GLU A 66 -3.75 -2.57 -21.49
CA GLU A 66 -3.77 -4.03 -21.44
C GLU A 66 -3.11 -4.57 -20.16
N ILE A 67 -1.94 -4.03 -19.78
CA ILE A 67 -1.27 -4.43 -18.55
C ILE A 67 -2.13 -4.12 -17.33
N ALA A 68 -2.70 -2.91 -17.23
CA ALA A 68 -3.55 -2.53 -16.10
C ALA A 68 -4.80 -3.42 -15.97
N LEU A 69 -5.48 -3.71 -17.09
CA LEU A 69 -6.64 -4.61 -17.11
C LEU A 69 -6.29 -6.03 -16.68
N HIS A 70 -5.15 -6.56 -17.14
CA HIS A 70 -4.69 -7.89 -16.72
C HIS A 70 -4.28 -7.93 -15.23
N ILE A 71 -3.63 -6.88 -14.70
CA ILE A 71 -3.36 -6.75 -13.26
C ILE A 71 -4.67 -6.85 -12.48
N GLY A 72 -5.68 -6.07 -12.89
CA GLY A 72 -6.98 -6.07 -12.24
C GLY A 72 -7.64 -7.44 -12.23
N LYS A 73 -7.68 -8.13 -13.37
CA LYS A 73 -8.17 -9.51 -13.48
C LYS A 73 -7.53 -10.49 -12.50
N ILE A 74 -6.21 -10.32 -12.23
CA ILE A 74 -5.48 -11.19 -11.29
C ILE A 74 -5.83 -10.81 -9.85
N LEU A 75 -5.87 -9.52 -9.54
CA LEU A 75 -6.16 -9.02 -8.19
C LEU A 75 -7.59 -9.30 -7.76
N GLU A 76 -8.57 -9.18 -8.66
CA GLU A 76 -10.01 -9.46 -8.40
C GLU A 76 -10.30 -10.91 -8.01
N LYS A 77 -9.38 -11.85 -8.28
CA LYS A 77 -9.45 -13.23 -7.76
C LYS A 77 -9.22 -13.32 -6.25
N ASN A 78 -8.69 -12.28 -5.63
CA ASN A 78 -8.48 -12.20 -4.20
C ASN A 78 -9.65 -11.48 -3.54
N GLN A 79 -10.45 -12.20 -2.76
CA GLN A 79 -11.69 -11.68 -2.13
C GLN A 79 -11.49 -10.43 -1.28
N ASN A 80 -10.28 -10.20 -0.78
CA ASN A 80 -9.94 -9.08 0.07
C ASN A 80 -9.28 -7.91 -0.68
N ILE A 81 -9.35 -7.90 -2.02
CA ILE A 81 -8.86 -6.81 -2.86
C ILE A 81 -10.00 -6.28 -3.72
N LYS A 82 -10.24 -4.98 -3.63
CA LYS A 82 -11.14 -4.26 -4.54
C LYS A 82 -10.30 -3.46 -5.53
N VAL A 83 -10.53 -3.68 -6.82
CA VAL A 83 -9.83 -2.97 -7.89
C VAL A 83 -10.73 -1.88 -8.46
N ILE A 84 -10.14 -0.71 -8.65
CA ILE A 84 -10.76 0.43 -9.34
C ILE A 84 -9.79 0.86 -10.44
N PHE A 85 -10.31 1.23 -11.60
CA PHE A 85 -9.52 1.69 -12.73
C PHE A 85 -9.82 3.16 -13.01
N THR A 86 -8.80 3.92 -13.40
CA THR A 86 -9.00 5.29 -13.91
C THR A 86 -9.64 5.27 -15.28
N ARG A 87 -9.32 4.27 -16.11
CA ARG A 87 -9.96 3.97 -17.40
C ARG A 87 -9.93 2.46 -17.68
N LYS A 88 -10.94 1.99 -18.41
CA LYS A 88 -11.04 0.58 -18.89
C LYS A 88 -11.09 0.49 -20.42
N THR A 89 -11.09 1.63 -21.08
CA THR A 89 -11.13 1.76 -22.54
C THR A 89 -10.14 2.84 -22.99
N ASP A 90 -9.99 3.03 -24.31
CA ASP A 90 -9.12 4.06 -24.86
C ASP A 90 -9.80 5.44 -24.81
N ILE A 91 -9.92 6.00 -23.62
CA ILE A 91 -10.41 7.36 -23.36
C ILE A 91 -9.34 8.21 -22.70
N PHE A 92 -9.39 9.51 -22.91
CA PHE A 92 -8.55 10.47 -22.19
C PHE A 92 -9.13 10.73 -20.79
N VAL A 93 -8.27 10.74 -19.78
CA VAL A 93 -8.60 11.09 -18.39
C VAL A 93 -7.57 12.09 -17.91
N LYS A 94 -7.99 13.27 -17.46
CA LYS A 94 -7.11 14.33 -16.92
C LYS A 94 -6.29 13.80 -15.75
N LEU A 95 -5.05 14.30 -15.56
CA LEU A 95 -4.19 13.82 -14.47
C LEU A 95 -4.81 14.02 -13.09
N VAL A 96 -5.45 15.17 -12.86
CA VAL A 96 -6.15 15.46 -11.61
C VAL A 96 -7.34 14.52 -11.38
N ASP A 97 -8.05 14.12 -12.42
CA ASP A 97 -9.20 13.22 -12.30
C ASP A 97 -8.79 11.79 -11.96
N ARG A 98 -7.62 11.33 -12.42
CA ARG A 98 -7.03 10.04 -12.02
C ARG A 98 -6.82 9.99 -10.51
N ALA A 99 -6.22 11.04 -9.95
CA ALA A 99 -6.05 11.18 -8.50
C ALA A 99 -7.39 11.28 -7.76
N ASN A 100 -8.35 12.06 -8.31
CA ASN A 100 -9.69 12.21 -7.72
C ASN A 100 -10.46 10.88 -7.66
N ILE A 101 -10.34 10.02 -8.68
CA ILE A 101 -10.92 8.67 -8.66
C ILE A 101 -10.36 7.89 -7.47
N ALA A 102 -9.04 7.92 -7.26
CA ALA A 102 -8.39 7.21 -6.16
C ALA A 102 -8.79 7.79 -4.79
N ASN A 103 -8.82 9.11 -4.67
CA ASN A 103 -9.18 9.80 -3.43
C ASN A 103 -10.64 9.54 -3.03
N LYS A 104 -11.58 9.60 -3.99
CA LYS A 104 -13.01 9.30 -3.77
C LYS A 104 -13.23 7.84 -3.36
N ALA A 105 -12.38 6.95 -3.82
CA ALA A 105 -12.43 5.53 -3.47
C ALA A 105 -11.86 5.23 -2.08
N ASP A 106 -11.22 6.20 -1.41
CA ASP A 106 -10.43 5.99 -0.17
C ASP A 106 -9.41 4.85 -0.39
N ALA A 107 -8.69 4.87 -1.51
CA ALA A 107 -7.82 3.79 -1.93
C ALA A 107 -6.62 3.61 -0.97
N ASP A 108 -6.19 2.36 -0.81
CA ASP A 108 -5.04 2.01 0.02
C ASP A 108 -3.72 2.04 -0.78
N LEU A 109 -3.82 1.98 -2.12
CA LEU A 109 -2.68 2.08 -3.04
C LEU A 109 -3.12 2.60 -4.41
N PHE A 110 -2.34 3.51 -4.98
CA PHE A 110 -2.46 3.96 -6.37
C PHE A 110 -1.25 3.49 -7.18
N VAL A 111 -1.49 2.84 -8.32
CA VAL A 111 -0.44 2.32 -9.21
C VAL A 111 -0.71 2.78 -10.63
N SER A 112 0.15 3.69 -11.13
CA SER A 112 0.11 4.18 -12.51
C SER A 112 1.06 3.37 -13.39
N ILE A 113 0.59 2.89 -14.53
CA ILE A 113 1.30 1.98 -15.44
C ILE A 113 1.69 2.74 -16.70
N HIS A 114 2.98 2.75 -16.99
CA HIS A 114 3.62 3.47 -18.09
C HIS A 114 4.66 2.61 -18.83
N CYS A 115 5.14 3.12 -19.96
CA CYS A 115 6.25 2.58 -20.73
C CYS A 115 7.23 3.71 -21.09
N ASP A 116 8.44 3.64 -20.57
CA ASP A 116 9.49 4.66 -20.78
C ASP A 116 9.94 4.70 -22.27
N ALA A 117 10.53 5.81 -22.65
CA ALA A 117 11.15 6.02 -23.95
C ALA A 117 12.57 6.58 -23.81
N HIS A 118 13.43 6.27 -24.77
CA HIS A 118 14.77 6.82 -24.81
C HIS A 118 15.28 6.85 -26.26
N THR A 119 16.17 7.78 -26.57
CA THR A 119 16.79 7.89 -27.90
C THR A 119 17.78 6.76 -28.20
N SER A 120 18.37 6.13 -27.18
CA SER A 120 19.22 4.93 -27.31
C SER A 120 18.41 3.64 -27.10
N GLN A 121 19.09 2.49 -27.26
CA GLN A 121 18.53 1.17 -26.94
C GLN A 121 18.53 0.87 -25.43
N ALA A 122 18.09 1.83 -24.59
CA ALA A 122 17.90 1.63 -23.17
C ALA A 122 16.88 0.50 -22.92
N TYR A 123 17.03 -0.25 -21.82
CA TYR A 123 16.16 -1.37 -21.47
C TYR A 123 16.07 -1.56 -19.94
N GLY A 124 15.08 -2.32 -19.48
CA GLY A 124 14.82 -2.61 -18.07
C GLY A 124 13.59 -1.87 -17.54
N ALA A 125 13.09 -2.32 -16.39
CA ALA A 125 11.94 -1.75 -15.72
C ALA A 125 12.34 -0.90 -14.51
N GLY A 126 11.56 0.13 -14.19
CA GLY A 126 11.80 1.04 -13.09
C GLY A 126 10.52 1.44 -12.38
N THR A 127 10.63 1.88 -11.15
CA THR A 127 9.51 2.44 -10.40
C THR A 127 9.84 3.84 -9.91
N PHE A 128 8.82 4.67 -9.82
CA PHE A 128 8.95 6.03 -9.34
C PHE A 128 7.95 6.31 -8.22
N VAL A 129 8.37 7.14 -7.28
CA VAL A 129 7.51 7.78 -6.29
C VAL A 129 7.64 9.29 -6.41
N LEU A 130 6.66 10.03 -5.90
CA LEU A 130 6.74 11.48 -5.93
C LEU A 130 7.90 11.96 -5.06
N GLY A 131 8.66 12.92 -5.57
CA GLY A 131 9.77 13.55 -4.87
C GLY A 131 10.54 14.50 -5.76
N LEU A 132 11.59 15.09 -5.21
CA LEU A 132 12.49 15.94 -5.99
C LEU A 132 13.23 15.11 -7.04
N HIS A 133 13.50 15.73 -8.18
CA HIS A 133 14.30 15.08 -9.23
C HIS A 133 15.72 14.84 -8.73
N ALA A 134 16.13 13.57 -8.67
CA ALA A 134 17.49 13.23 -8.26
C ALA A 134 18.57 13.61 -9.30
N ASN A 135 18.16 13.76 -10.58
CA ASN A 135 19.02 14.10 -11.70
C ASN A 135 18.19 14.55 -12.92
N GLN A 136 18.88 15.09 -13.92
CA GLN A 136 18.27 15.59 -15.18
C GLN A 136 17.41 14.52 -15.86
N ARG A 137 17.84 13.26 -15.85
CA ARG A 137 17.07 12.18 -16.50
C ARG A 137 15.71 11.96 -15.84
N ASN A 138 15.67 11.97 -14.51
CA ASN A 138 14.38 11.82 -13.79
C ASN A 138 13.45 13.00 -14.08
N PHE A 139 14.03 14.19 -14.22
CA PHE A 139 13.27 15.37 -14.65
C PHE A 139 12.68 15.16 -16.07
N GLU A 140 13.49 14.72 -17.03
CA GLU A 140 13.02 14.52 -18.42
C GLU A 140 11.91 13.46 -18.52
N VAL A 141 11.96 12.39 -17.70
CA VAL A 141 10.87 11.42 -17.64
C VAL A 141 9.60 12.10 -17.08
N ALA A 142 9.69 12.75 -15.93
CA ALA A 142 8.52 13.40 -15.34
C ALA A 142 7.97 14.53 -16.23
N LYS A 143 8.83 15.28 -16.91
CA LYS A 143 8.44 16.32 -17.87
C LYS A 143 7.57 15.74 -18.99
N ARG A 144 7.98 14.61 -19.58
CA ARG A 144 7.19 13.96 -20.64
C ARG A 144 5.82 13.55 -20.15
N GLU A 145 5.77 12.86 -19.00
CA GLU A 145 4.52 12.37 -18.44
C GLU A 145 3.60 13.52 -17.98
N ASN A 146 4.17 14.60 -17.45
CA ASN A 146 3.41 15.77 -17.04
C ASN A 146 2.95 16.64 -18.21
N SER A 147 3.62 16.58 -19.37
CA SER A 147 3.30 17.45 -20.52
C SER A 147 1.89 17.22 -21.07
N VAL A 148 1.25 16.13 -20.72
CA VAL A 148 -0.15 15.85 -21.07
C VAL A 148 -1.13 16.93 -20.55
N ILE A 149 -0.76 17.65 -19.49
CA ILE A 149 -1.61 18.75 -18.99
C ILE A 149 -1.84 19.84 -20.06
N PHE A 150 -0.93 20.02 -21.02
CA PHE A 150 -1.09 20.98 -22.10
C PHE A 150 -2.20 20.59 -23.11
N TYR A 151 -2.71 19.36 -23.07
CA TYR A 151 -3.89 18.94 -23.81
C TYR A 151 -5.21 19.27 -23.08
N GLU A 152 -5.14 19.80 -21.87
CA GLU A 152 -6.28 20.11 -21.05
C GLU A 152 -6.63 21.60 -21.13
N GLU A 153 -7.92 21.90 -21.26
CA GLU A 153 -8.42 23.27 -21.08
C GLU A 153 -8.21 23.68 -19.61
N ASP A 154 -7.89 24.95 -19.37
CA ASP A 154 -7.66 25.53 -18.03
C ASP A 154 -6.59 24.83 -17.18
N TYR A 155 -5.55 24.23 -17.82
CA TYR A 155 -4.53 23.50 -17.11
C TYR A 155 -3.82 24.34 -16.03
N GLU A 156 -3.56 25.62 -16.27
CA GLU A 156 -2.91 26.51 -15.31
C GLU A 156 -3.69 26.57 -13.98
N LYS A 157 -5.04 26.68 -14.06
CA LYS A 157 -5.93 26.69 -12.91
C LYS A 157 -6.02 25.31 -12.24
N ASN A 158 -6.08 24.24 -13.04
CA ASN A 158 -6.26 22.88 -12.54
C ASN A 158 -5.01 22.37 -11.80
N TYR A 159 -3.83 22.94 -12.10
CA TYR A 159 -2.54 22.47 -11.56
C TYR A 159 -1.79 23.55 -10.78
N ASP A 160 -2.47 24.58 -10.26
CA ASP A 160 -1.89 25.62 -9.41
C ASP A 160 -0.68 26.32 -10.06
N GLY A 161 -0.71 26.55 -11.37
CA GLY A 161 0.39 27.16 -12.14
C GLY A 161 1.62 26.28 -12.29
N PHE A 162 1.51 24.97 -12.08
CA PHE A 162 2.61 24.04 -12.31
C PHE A 162 3.06 24.05 -13.77
N ASP A 163 4.36 24.25 -13.99
CA ASP A 163 4.99 24.21 -15.32
C ASP A 163 5.87 22.94 -15.43
N PRO A 164 5.51 21.95 -16.29
CA PRO A 164 6.34 20.78 -16.52
C PRO A 164 7.75 21.08 -17.01
N ASN A 165 7.97 22.24 -17.63
CA ASN A 165 9.27 22.66 -18.15
C ASN A 165 10.19 23.25 -17.08
N ASN A 166 9.65 23.62 -15.92
CA ASN A 166 10.40 24.21 -14.83
C ASN A 166 10.68 23.17 -13.74
N PRO A 167 11.95 22.74 -13.52
CA PRO A 167 12.32 21.80 -12.46
C PRO A 167 11.93 22.28 -11.05
N GLU A 168 11.90 23.60 -10.81
CA GLU A 168 11.57 24.17 -9.50
C GLU A 168 10.08 24.06 -9.17
N SER A 169 9.19 23.95 -10.18
CA SER A 169 7.76 23.73 -9.98
C SER A 169 7.46 22.49 -9.15
N VAL A 170 8.38 21.52 -9.12
CA VAL A 170 8.25 20.27 -8.34
C VAL A 170 8.39 20.49 -6.83
N ILE A 171 9.07 21.55 -6.39
CA ILE A 171 9.30 21.80 -4.96
C ILE A 171 7.97 21.92 -4.20
N GLY A 172 7.01 22.64 -4.77
CA GLY A 172 5.66 22.75 -4.21
C GLY A 172 4.87 21.42 -4.17
N LEU A 173 5.17 20.51 -5.11
CA LEU A 173 4.49 19.23 -5.20
C LEU A 173 4.86 18.26 -4.08
N THR A 174 6.11 18.27 -3.63
CA THR A 174 6.66 17.28 -2.71
C THR A 174 6.14 17.42 -1.29
N LEU A 175 5.79 18.64 -0.89
CA LEU A 175 5.27 18.92 0.46
C LEU A 175 3.95 18.20 0.78
N MET A 176 3.13 17.93 -0.23
CA MET A 176 1.80 17.31 -0.03
C MET A 176 1.89 15.79 0.14
N GLN A 177 2.91 15.14 -0.41
CA GLN A 177 3.05 13.67 -0.44
C GLN A 177 3.99 13.11 0.63
N GLU A 178 4.62 13.96 1.44
CA GLU A 178 5.59 13.54 2.45
C GLU A 178 5.01 12.49 3.43
N THR A 179 3.70 12.57 3.71
CA THR A 179 3.00 11.64 4.60
C THR A 179 2.97 10.20 4.05
N TYR A 180 2.96 10.04 2.73
CA TYR A 180 2.80 8.74 2.06
C TYR A 180 4.10 8.21 1.46
N LEU A 181 5.17 9.01 1.47
CA LEU A 181 6.41 8.71 0.75
C LEU A 181 7.05 7.40 1.21
N ASP A 182 7.17 7.17 2.51
CA ASP A 182 7.78 5.94 3.03
C ASP A 182 7.04 4.68 2.54
N GLN A 183 5.71 4.70 2.57
CA GLN A 183 4.88 3.58 2.11
C GLN A 183 4.91 3.44 0.59
N SER A 184 4.96 4.56 -0.13
CA SER A 184 5.16 4.57 -1.59
C SER A 184 6.49 3.93 -1.98
N ILE A 185 7.57 4.23 -1.24
CA ILE A 185 8.90 3.61 -1.45
C ILE A 185 8.84 2.10 -1.20
N VAL A 186 8.14 1.64 -0.14
CA VAL A 186 7.98 0.21 0.15
C VAL A 186 7.23 -0.49 -0.98
N ALA A 187 6.10 0.07 -1.43
CA ALA A 187 5.33 -0.47 -2.55
C ALA A 187 6.15 -0.51 -3.84
N ALA A 188 6.84 0.60 -4.17
CA ALA A 188 7.71 0.69 -5.34
C ALA A 188 8.86 -0.32 -5.29
N ALA A 189 9.52 -0.48 -4.13
CA ALA A 189 10.61 -1.44 -3.94
C ALA A 189 10.13 -2.88 -4.09
N THR A 190 8.92 -3.21 -3.61
CA THR A 190 8.33 -4.54 -3.75
C THR A 190 8.05 -4.87 -5.21
N ILE A 191 7.52 -3.91 -5.99
CA ILE A 191 7.31 -4.05 -7.44
C ILE A 191 8.67 -4.17 -8.14
N GLN A 192 9.63 -3.30 -7.84
CA GLN A 192 10.95 -3.28 -8.47
C GLN A 192 11.71 -4.59 -8.28
N LYS A 193 11.75 -5.11 -7.05
CA LYS A 193 12.37 -6.40 -6.74
C LYS A 193 11.72 -7.55 -7.52
N SER A 194 10.40 -7.50 -7.70
CA SER A 194 9.65 -8.52 -8.43
C SER A 194 10.03 -8.56 -9.92
N PHE A 195 10.32 -7.42 -10.55
CA PHE A 195 10.80 -7.37 -11.93
C PHE A 195 12.14 -8.07 -12.10
N VAL A 196 13.05 -7.87 -11.17
CA VAL A 196 14.37 -8.51 -11.20
C VAL A 196 14.26 -10.02 -10.93
N ALA A 197 13.56 -10.39 -9.86
CA ALA A 197 13.48 -11.78 -9.40
C ALA A 197 12.67 -12.68 -10.35
N ASN A 198 11.56 -12.19 -10.89
CA ASN A 198 10.62 -13.03 -11.66
C ASN A 198 10.81 -12.91 -13.18
N LEU A 199 11.33 -11.78 -13.67
CA LEU A 199 11.43 -11.52 -15.10
C LEU A 199 12.86 -11.25 -15.58
N SER A 200 13.85 -11.34 -14.67
CA SER A 200 15.26 -11.02 -14.97
C SER A 200 15.44 -9.68 -15.68
N ARG A 201 14.56 -8.71 -15.37
CA ARG A 201 14.63 -7.37 -15.97
C ARG A 201 15.84 -6.63 -15.42
N LYS A 202 16.50 -5.83 -16.26
CA LYS A 202 17.51 -4.90 -15.76
C LYS A 202 16.90 -3.98 -14.73
N ASP A 203 17.48 -3.96 -13.54
CA ASP A 203 17.04 -3.12 -12.43
C ASP A 203 17.31 -1.63 -12.76
N ARG A 204 16.25 -0.85 -12.85
CA ARG A 204 16.32 0.61 -13.01
C ARG A 204 16.11 1.33 -11.69
N THR A 205 15.99 0.59 -10.59
CA THR A 205 15.82 1.05 -9.22
C THR A 205 14.51 1.81 -8.96
N VAL A 206 14.23 2.06 -7.68
CA VAL A 206 13.22 3.03 -7.25
C VAL A 206 13.81 4.43 -7.35
N LYS A 207 13.07 5.36 -7.92
CA LYS A 207 13.50 6.74 -8.16
C LYS A 207 12.47 7.73 -7.63
N GLN A 208 12.89 8.97 -7.47
CA GLN A 208 12.00 10.08 -7.14
C GLN A 208 11.96 11.06 -8.30
N ALA A 209 10.74 11.51 -8.65
CA ALA A 209 10.54 12.57 -9.60
C ALA A 209 9.15 13.24 -9.40
N GLY A 210 8.97 14.42 -9.96
CA GLY A 210 7.78 15.25 -9.76
C GLY A 210 6.62 14.91 -10.69
N PHE A 211 6.05 13.74 -10.55
CA PHE A 211 4.87 13.34 -11.34
C PHE A 211 3.59 13.96 -10.80
N VAL A 212 2.92 14.73 -11.64
CA VAL A 212 1.65 15.40 -11.29
C VAL A 212 0.56 14.39 -10.93
N VAL A 213 0.48 13.27 -11.64
CA VAL A 213 -0.52 12.23 -11.36
C VAL A 213 -0.39 11.64 -9.93
N LEU A 214 0.82 11.66 -9.34
CA LEU A 214 1.05 11.21 -7.97
C LEU A 214 0.86 12.33 -6.94
N LYS A 215 0.92 13.62 -7.34
CA LYS A 215 0.83 14.77 -6.42
C LYS A 215 -0.48 14.81 -5.65
N TYR A 216 -1.58 14.63 -6.37
CA TYR A 216 -2.92 14.86 -5.84
C TYR A 216 -3.55 13.63 -5.20
N THR A 217 -2.84 12.50 -5.12
CA THR A 217 -3.30 11.29 -4.43
C THR A 217 -3.10 11.40 -2.92
N TYR A 218 -4.04 10.88 -2.12
CA TYR A 218 -3.98 10.90 -0.65
C TYR A 218 -3.75 9.50 -0.06
N MET A 219 -2.90 8.71 -0.74
CA MET A 219 -2.50 7.36 -0.38
C MET A 219 -1.09 7.06 -0.92
N PRO A 220 -0.44 5.96 -0.50
CA PRO A 220 0.78 5.47 -1.14
C PRO A 220 0.59 5.33 -2.65
N SER A 221 1.53 5.88 -3.42
CA SER A 221 1.38 6.02 -4.87
C SER A 221 2.69 5.74 -5.60
N VAL A 222 2.60 4.94 -6.67
CA VAL A 222 3.75 4.49 -7.46
C VAL A 222 3.43 4.65 -8.94
N LEU A 223 4.40 5.16 -9.71
CA LEU A 223 4.39 5.08 -11.16
C LEU A 223 5.39 3.99 -11.60
N VAL A 224 4.93 3.10 -12.45
CA VAL A 224 5.68 1.94 -12.93
C VAL A 224 6.01 2.11 -14.39
N GLU A 225 7.30 2.17 -14.69
CA GLU A 225 7.85 2.11 -16.04
C GLU A 225 8.16 0.66 -16.38
N THR A 226 7.30 0.03 -17.15
CA THR A 226 7.36 -1.41 -17.46
C THR A 226 8.53 -1.78 -18.36
N GLY A 227 9.08 -0.82 -19.09
CA GLY A 227 10.23 -0.96 -19.99
C GLY A 227 10.27 0.14 -21.03
N PHE A 228 11.22 0.07 -21.93
CA PHE A 228 11.45 1.09 -22.96
C PHE A 228 10.76 0.72 -24.27
N LEU A 229 9.65 1.38 -24.57
CA LEU A 229 8.88 1.17 -25.79
C LEU A 229 9.71 1.40 -27.07
N THR A 230 10.63 2.35 -27.04
CA THR A 230 11.51 2.71 -28.15
C THR A 230 12.63 1.70 -28.39
N ASN A 231 12.95 0.82 -27.44
CA ASN A 231 13.87 -0.29 -27.66
C ASN A 231 13.15 -1.39 -28.46
N LYS A 232 13.76 -1.81 -29.57
CA LYS A 232 13.14 -2.77 -30.51
C LYS A 232 12.70 -4.08 -29.82
N LYS A 233 13.57 -4.67 -28.95
CA LYS A 233 13.28 -5.93 -28.27
C LYS A 233 12.27 -5.75 -27.14
N GLU A 234 12.39 -4.71 -26.35
CA GLU A 234 11.46 -4.42 -25.24
C GLU A 234 10.10 -3.99 -25.74
N GLY A 235 10.03 -3.12 -26.74
CA GLY A 235 8.76 -2.72 -27.36
C GLY A 235 7.99 -3.91 -27.91
N ALA A 236 8.66 -4.82 -28.63
CA ALA A 236 8.06 -6.06 -29.09
C ALA A 236 7.59 -6.97 -27.94
N TYR A 237 8.38 -7.08 -26.86
CA TYR A 237 7.99 -7.83 -25.66
C TYR A 237 6.77 -7.23 -24.99
N LEU A 238 6.76 -5.93 -24.69
CA LEU A 238 5.69 -5.22 -24.02
C LEU A 238 4.39 -5.22 -24.83
N ASN A 239 4.47 -5.22 -26.16
CA ASN A 239 3.32 -5.30 -27.05
C ASN A 239 2.83 -6.75 -27.28
N SER A 240 3.59 -7.77 -26.84
CA SER A 240 3.19 -9.17 -26.97
C SER A 240 2.26 -9.59 -25.81
N LYS A 241 1.30 -10.47 -26.11
CA LYS A 241 0.43 -11.06 -25.07
C LYS A 241 1.24 -11.70 -23.94
N LYS A 242 2.30 -12.44 -24.30
CA LYS A 242 3.19 -13.09 -23.32
C LYS A 242 3.86 -12.06 -22.42
N GLY A 243 4.38 -10.96 -22.97
CA GLY A 243 5.04 -9.90 -22.20
C GLY A 243 4.06 -9.19 -21.27
N GLN A 244 2.87 -8.86 -21.77
CA GLN A 244 1.81 -8.23 -20.98
C GLN A 244 1.35 -9.13 -19.83
N ASP A 245 1.13 -10.44 -20.08
CA ASP A 245 0.76 -11.41 -19.05
C ASP A 245 1.85 -11.56 -17.97
N GLN A 246 3.12 -11.62 -18.38
CA GLN A 246 4.25 -11.72 -17.45
C GLN A 246 4.41 -10.46 -16.59
N MET A 247 4.34 -9.26 -17.20
CA MET A 247 4.40 -7.99 -16.48
C MET A 247 3.24 -7.85 -15.51
N SER A 248 2.03 -8.12 -15.95
CA SER A 248 0.81 -8.03 -15.14
C SER A 248 0.83 -8.99 -13.96
N THR A 249 1.22 -10.23 -14.18
CA THR A 249 1.34 -11.24 -13.13
C THR A 249 2.37 -10.82 -12.07
N THR A 250 3.49 -10.27 -12.52
CA THR A 250 4.57 -9.85 -11.63
C THR A 250 4.15 -8.64 -10.77
N ILE A 251 3.51 -7.64 -11.38
CA ILE A 251 3.00 -6.46 -10.65
C ILE A 251 1.89 -6.86 -9.68
N ALA A 252 0.93 -7.69 -10.13
CA ALA A 252 -0.17 -8.13 -9.27
C ALA A 252 0.34 -8.90 -8.03
N LYS A 253 1.29 -9.83 -8.20
CA LYS A 253 1.94 -10.54 -7.08
C LYS A 253 2.64 -9.56 -6.13
N ALA A 254 3.33 -8.56 -6.65
CA ALA A 254 3.98 -7.54 -5.83
C ALA A 254 2.97 -6.71 -5.02
N ILE A 255 1.83 -6.34 -5.61
CA ILE A 255 0.73 -5.65 -4.91
C ILE A 255 0.15 -6.53 -3.79
N ILE A 256 -0.07 -7.83 -4.06
CA ILE A 256 -0.54 -8.77 -3.03
C ILE A 256 0.48 -8.89 -1.89
N ASN A 257 1.77 -9.00 -2.20
CA ASN A 257 2.83 -9.05 -1.21
C ASN A 257 2.86 -7.77 -0.35
N TYR A 258 2.78 -6.60 -0.99
CA TYR A 258 2.70 -5.32 -0.29
C TYR A 258 1.48 -5.26 0.65
N LYS A 259 0.28 -5.64 0.16
CA LYS A 259 -0.92 -5.75 0.99
C LYS A 259 -0.71 -6.65 2.21
N ASN A 260 -0.10 -7.83 1.99
CA ASN A 260 0.16 -8.80 3.05
C ASN A 260 1.18 -8.26 4.08
N GLU A 261 2.18 -7.51 3.65
CA GLU A 261 3.12 -6.82 4.53
C GLU A 261 2.42 -5.77 5.42
N LEU A 262 1.37 -5.14 4.93
CA LEU A 262 0.53 -4.23 5.70
C LEU A 262 -0.38 -4.94 6.71
N GLY A 263 -0.52 -6.27 6.64
CA GLY A 263 -1.42 -7.06 7.49
C GLY A 263 -2.91 -6.85 7.20
N ILE A 264 -3.26 -6.36 6.02
CA ILE A 264 -4.66 -6.12 5.63
C ILE A 264 -5.26 -7.41 5.07
N GLY A 265 -6.32 -7.93 5.74
CA GLY A 265 -7.11 -9.07 5.23
C GLY A 265 -6.45 -10.45 5.37
N VAL A 266 -5.55 -10.61 6.33
CA VAL A 266 -5.06 -11.94 6.72
C VAL A 266 -6.04 -12.49 7.76
N GLU A 267 -6.84 -13.49 7.39
CA GLU A 267 -7.51 -14.33 8.38
C GLU A 267 -6.44 -15.11 9.14
N GLU A 268 -6.57 -15.13 10.48
CA GLU A 268 -5.85 -16.11 11.32
C GLU A 268 -6.44 -17.51 11.07
N ASN A 269 -6.29 -18.04 9.87
CA ASN A 269 -6.40 -19.47 9.66
C ASN A 269 -5.03 -20.04 10.02
N GLU A 270 -4.96 -20.64 11.20
CA GLU A 270 -3.86 -21.54 11.58
C GLU A 270 -3.77 -22.68 10.55
N ILE A 271 -3.05 -22.42 9.47
CA ILE A 271 -2.54 -23.53 8.66
C ILE A 271 -1.28 -24.01 9.38
N PHE A 272 -1.44 -25.00 10.25
CA PHE A 272 -0.34 -25.88 10.66
C PHE A 272 0.20 -26.57 9.41
N LEU A 273 1.15 -25.93 8.73
CA LEU A 273 2.06 -26.66 7.86
C LEU A 273 3.06 -27.37 8.78
N GLU A 274 2.89 -28.66 8.95
CA GLU A 274 3.94 -29.54 9.43
C GLU A 274 5.18 -29.36 8.55
N ALA A 275 6.06 -28.45 8.95
CA ALA A 275 7.39 -28.37 8.38
C ALA A 275 8.16 -29.61 8.86
N LYS A 276 8.40 -30.54 7.93
CA LYS A 276 9.34 -31.64 8.08
C LYS A 276 10.67 -31.03 8.48
N VAL A 277 11.01 -31.16 9.74
CA VAL A 277 12.28 -30.69 10.33
C VAL A 277 13.42 -31.48 9.70
N LEU A 278 14.18 -30.83 8.82
CA LEU A 278 15.51 -31.29 8.49
C LEU A 278 16.43 -30.82 9.62
N ASP A 279 17.01 -31.80 10.34
CA ASP A 279 17.99 -31.59 11.37
C ASP A 279 19.23 -30.87 10.82
N VAL A 280 19.28 -29.57 11.08
CA VAL A 280 20.50 -28.78 11.00
C VAL A 280 20.79 -28.28 12.43
N PRO A 281 21.97 -28.48 13.00
CA PRO A 281 22.24 -28.08 14.36
C PRO A 281 22.18 -26.56 14.52
N VAL A 282 21.07 -26.08 15.10
CA VAL A 282 20.90 -24.70 15.48
C VAL A 282 21.78 -24.41 16.68
N LYS A 283 22.81 -23.59 16.50
CA LYS A 283 23.47 -22.93 17.62
C LYS A 283 22.41 -22.13 18.38
N THR A 284 22.11 -22.55 19.58
CA THR A 284 21.22 -21.87 20.52
C THR A 284 21.71 -20.45 20.80
N VAL A 285 21.02 -19.47 20.25
CA VAL A 285 21.14 -18.07 20.68
C VAL A 285 20.23 -17.92 21.92
N PRO A 286 20.72 -17.38 23.04
CA PRO A 286 19.95 -17.32 24.28
C PRO A 286 18.72 -16.45 24.11
N SER A 287 17.54 -17.02 24.37
CA SER A 287 16.25 -16.33 24.42
C SER A 287 16.14 -15.48 25.69
N LYS A 288 16.76 -14.29 25.69
CA LYS A 288 16.33 -13.17 26.54
C LYS A 288 15.78 -12.10 25.61
N ILE A 289 14.46 -12.02 25.52
CA ILE A 289 13.78 -10.92 24.84
C ILE A 289 14.12 -9.67 25.62
N ASP A 290 14.90 -8.81 24.97
CA ASP A 290 15.37 -7.56 25.54
C ASP A 290 14.16 -6.67 25.81
N SER A 291 13.95 -6.25 27.08
CA SER A 291 12.86 -5.40 27.55
C SER A 291 12.84 -3.99 26.90
N LYS A 292 13.68 -3.76 25.89
CA LYS A 292 13.86 -2.49 25.18
C LYS A 292 13.03 -2.35 23.91
N ILE A 293 12.38 -3.44 23.42
CA ILE A 293 11.58 -3.38 22.19
C ILE A 293 10.21 -2.77 22.47
N TYR A 294 9.83 -1.77 21.69
CA TYR A 294 8.52 -1.15 21.75
C TYR A 294 8.06 -0.68 20.37
N PHE A 295 6.77 -0.38 20.27
CA PHE A 295 6.08 0.03 19.05
C PHE A 295 5.46 1.42 19.23
N ARG A 296 5.45 2.20 18.16
CA ARG A 296 4.73 3.47 18.05
C ARG A 296 3.93 3.50 16.75
N VAL A 297 2.92 4.35 16.67
CA VAL A 297 2.18 4.61 15.43
C VAL A 297 2.71 5.89 14.81
N GLN A 298 3.40 5.82 13.68
CA GLN A 298 3.74 7.01 12.93
C GLN A 298 2.48 7.59 12.30
N ILE A 299 2.21 8.88 12.52
CA ILE A 299 0.97 9.56 12.10
C ILE A 299 1.26 10.75 11.18
N ALA A 300 2.47 11.29 11.19
CA ALA A 300 2.86 12.41 10.33
C ALA A 300 4.38 12.52 10.22
N ALA A 301 4.84 13.19 9.16
CA ALA A 301 6.17 13.73 9.01
C ALA A 301 6.09 15.18 8.51
N SER A 302 7.06 16.03 8.83
CA SER A 302 7.09 17.45 8.42
C SER A 302 8.51 17.99 8.43
N LYS A 303 8.86 18.86 7.48
CA LYS A 303 10.10 19.64 7.53
C LYS A 303 10.05 20.70 8.63
N SER A 304 8.87 21.27 8.87
CA SER A 304 8.66 22.24 9.92
C SER A 304 8.43 21.55 11.26
N ARG A 305 9.06 22.10 12.30
CA ARG A 305 8.88 21.62 13.67
C ARG A 305 7.49 21.99 14.17
N ILE A 306 6.58 20.99 14.26
CA ILE A 306 5.26 21.13 14.88
C ILE A 306 5.39 20.79 16.37
N GLU A 307 4.72 21.53 17.24
CA GLU A 307 4.70 21.20 18.67
C GLU A 307 3.94 19.90 18.91
N ALA A 308 4.56 18.96 19.66
CA ALA A 308 4.00 17.62 19.91
C ALA A 308 2.86 17.66 20.95
N LYS A 309 1.86 18.51 20.72
CA LYS A 309 0.68 18.69 21.56
C LYS A 309 -0.55 18.10 20.88
N SER A 310 -1.48 17.57 21.67
CA SER A 310 -2.68 16.88 21.16
C SER A 310 -3.53 17.74 20.22
N TYR A 311 -3.60 19.04 20.44
CA TYR A 311 -4.36 19.97 19.60
C TYR A 311 -3.83 20.08 18.16
N ASN A 312 -2.52 19.87 17.96
CA ASN A 312 -1.90 19.80 16.63
C ASN A 312 -2.13 18.47 15.92
N PHE A 313 -2.59 17.44 16.66
CA PHE A 313 -2.74 16.06 16.18
C PHE A 313 -4.16 15.51 16.42
N LYS A 314 -5.18 16.32 16.15
CA LYS A 314 -6.60 15.94 16.21
C LYS A 314 -7.01 15.28 17.53
N GLY A 315 -6.40 15.73 18.63
CA GLY A 315 -6.67 15.21 19.97
C GLY A 315 -6.00 13.87 20.32
N LEU A 316 -5.07 13.38 19.48
CA LEU A 316 -4.24 12.22 19.84
C LEU A 316 -3.18 12.59 20.88
N SER A 317 -2.98 11.74 21.88
CA SER A 317 -1.98 11.89 22.94
C SER A 317 -1.64 10.52 23.51
N PRO A 318 -0.40 10.26 23.94
CA PRO A 318 0.78 11.12 23.84
C PRO A 318 1.37 11.16 22.41
N ILE A 319 1.98 12.29 22.05
CA ILE A 319 2.70 12.46 20.78
C ILE A 319 4.20 12.56 21.07
N TYR A 320 4.97 11.79 20.34
CA TYR A 320 6.43 11.83 20.33
C TYR A 320 6.92 12.40 19.01
N ARG A 321 7.96 13.23 19.07
CA ARG A 321 8.60 13.80 17.88
C ARG A 321 10.05 13.39 17.85
N GLU A 322 10.52 12.91 16.71
CA GLU A 322 11.92 12.60 16.44
C GLU A 322 12.38 13.36 15.19
N LYS A 323 13.63 13.82 15.18
CA LYS A 323 14.26 14.41 14.01
C LYS A 323 15.06 13.33 13.30
N GLU A 324 14.78 13.08 12.03
CA GLU A 324 15.47 12.11 11.19
C GLU A 324 15.84 12.79 9.86
N GLY A 325 17.12 13.12 9.71
CA GLY A 325 17.58 14.00 8.62
C GLY A 325 16.95 15.39 8.72
N ASP A 326 16.33 15.83 7.62
CA ASP A 326 15.65 17.12 7.54
C ASP A 326 14.18 17.07 7.97
N LEU A 327 13.70 15.91 8.44
CA LEU A 327 12.30 15.69 8.79
C LEU A 327 12.10 15.54 10.29
N TYR A 328 10.96 16.07 10.77
CA TYR A 328 10.39 15.75 12.06
C TYR A 328 9.29 14.69 11.87
N ARG A 329 9.49 13.50 12.45
CA ARG A 329 8.48 12.43 12.45
C ARG A 329 7.69 12.45 13.73
N TYR A 330 6.39 12.26 13.63
CA TYR A 330 5.45 12.31 14.74
C TYR A 330 4.83 10.94 14.96
N TYR A 331 4.97 10.47 16.20
CA TYR A 331 4.51 9.15 16.61
C TYR A 331 3.44 9.29 17.67
N PHE A 332 2.38 8.54 17.53
CA PHE A 332 1.31 8.41 18.54
C PHE A 332 1.55 7.19 19.39
N SER A 333 1.51 7.37 20.73
CA SER A 333 1.68 6.35 21.74
C SER A 333 3.06 5.65 21.74
N LYS A 334 3.30 4.83 22.77
CA LYS A 334 4.44 3.93 22.91
C LYS A 334 3.96 2.68 23.62
N GLU A 335 4.04 1.51 22.97
CA GLU A 335 3.51 0.26 23.45
C GLU A 335 4.53 -0.87 23.30
N THR A 336 4.57 -1.77 24.28
CA THR A 336 5.37 -3.00 24.19
C THR A 336 4.60 -4.15 23.55
N SER A 337 3.28 -4.04 23.46
CA SER A 337 2.39 -5.05 22.86
C SER A 337 2.01 -4.65 21.45
N TYR A 338 2.34 -5.48 20.47
CA TYR A 338 1.95 -5.30 19.07
C TYR A 338 0.43 -5.25 18.89
N LYS A 339 -0.31 -6.10 19.61
CA LYS A 339 -1.79 -6.10 19.58
C LYS A 339 -2.39 -4.79 20.09
N LYS A 340 -1.78 -4.16 21.12
CA LYS A 340 -2.22 -2.87 21.63
C LYS A 340 -1.93 -1.75 20.63
N VAL A 341 -0.73 -1.72 20.03
CA VAL A 341 -0.38 -0.67 19.07
C VAL A 341 -1.24 -0.73 17.80
N LEU A 342 -1.68 -1.90 17.35
CA LEU A 342 -2.64 -2.04 16.25
C LEU A 342 -4.01 -1.40 16.58
N LYS A 343 -4.48 -1.48 17.82
CA LYS A 343 -5.70 -0.77 18.26
C LYS A 343 -5.51 0.74 18.23
N LEU A 344 -4.31 1.21 18.58
CA LEU A 344 -3.96 2.64 18.55
C LEU A 344 -3.80 3.13 17.11
N LYS A 345 -3.25 2.33 16.21
CA LYS A 345 -3.25 2.62 14.77
C LYS A 345 -4.68 2.87 14.26
N ARG A 346 -5.62 1.96 14.53
CA ARG A 346 -7.03 2.13 14.16
C ARG A 346 -7.66 3.39 14.79
N LYS A 347 -7.26 3.76 16.02
CA LYS A 347 -7.70 5.01 16.65
C LYS A 347 -7.19 6.23 15.90
N ALA A 348 -5.92 6.23 15.46
CA ALA A 348 -5.35 7.29 14.65
C ALA A 348 -6.05 7.38 13.28
N GLU A 349 -6.31 6.26 12.62
CA GLU A 349 -7.04 6.19 11.35
C GLU A 349 -8.45 6.79 11.45
N LYS A 350 -9.20 6.47 12.53
CA LYS A 350 -10.51 7.06 12.80
C LYS A 350 -10.46 8.57 13.04
N LYS A 351 -9.33 9.09 13.49
CA LYS A 351 -9.07 10.53 13.68
C LYS A 351 -8.60 11.21 12.39
N GLY A 352 -8.55 10.47 11.25
CA GLY A 352 -8.20 10.99 9.94
C GLY A 352 -6.72 10.89 9.58
N TYR A 353 -5.95 10.07 10.29
CA TYR A 353 -4.58 9.69 9.91
C TYR A 353 -4.61 8.34 9.18
N LYS A 354 -5.20 8.33 7.99
CA LYS A 354 -5.46 7.12 7.20
C LYS A 354 -4.19 6.32 6.86
N SER A 355 -3.06 7.01 6.70
CA SER A 355 -1.73 6.44 6.42
C SER A 355 -0.93 6.08 7.67
N ALA A 356 -1.54 6.08 8.87
CA ALA A 356 -0.83 5.73 10.09
C ALA A 356 -0.31 4.29 10.02
N PHE A 357 0.94 4.08 10.38
CA PHE A 357 1.56 2.75 10.40
C PHE A 357 2.39 2.51 11.66
N VAL A 358 2.60 1.23 11.98
CA VAL A 358 3.36 0.81 13.16
C VAL A 358 4.85 0.80 12.85
N VAL A 359 5.64 1.38 13.74
CA VAL A 359 7.10 1.37 13.71
C VAL A 359 7.61 0.71 14.98
N SER A 360 8.60 -0.16 14.86
CA SER A 360 9.26 -0.84 15.97
C SER A 360 10.60 -0.21 16.31
N PHE A 361 10.92 -0.18 17.58
CA PHE A 361 12.14 0.39 18.13
C PHE A 361 12.79 -0.61 19.09
N ASN A 362 14.12 -0.60 19.14
CA ASN A 362 14.92 -1.20 20.20
C ASN A 362 15.72 -0.06 20.87
N GLY A 363 15.33 0.30 22.09
CA GLY A 363 15.85 1.53 22.71
C GLY A 363 15.49 2.76 21.86
N ASN A 364 16.49 3.50 21.40
CA ASN A 364 16.29 4.68 20.54
C ASN A 364 16.47 4.38 19.04
N GLU A 365 16.78 3.15 18.68
CA GLU A 365 17.02 2.74 17.31
C GLU A 365 15.75 2.19 16.66
N LYS A 366 15.43 2.68 15.45
CA LYS A 366 14.35 2.16 14.62
C LYS A 366 14.77 0.84 14.01
N ILE A 367 14.02 -0.22 14.27
CA ILE A 367 14.30 -1.56 13.76
C ILE A 367 13.24 -1.99 12.74
N LYS A 368 13.59 -2.94 11.88
CA LYS A 368 12.62 -3.53 10.94
C LYS A 368 11.54 -4.25 11.73
N LEU A 369 10.27 -3.98 11.40
CA LEU A 369 9.13 -4.65 12.01
C LEU A 369 9.21 -6.14 11.66
N ASP A 370 9.45 -6.98 12.65
CA ASP A 370 9.35 -8.43 12.54
C ASP A 370 8.02 -8.89 13.15
N LYS A 371 7.22 -9.61 12.37
CA LYS A 371 5.93 -10.14 12.81
C LYS A 371 6.07 -11.14 13.97
N SER A 372 7.24 -11.79 14.11
CA SER A 372 7.53 -12.68 15.25
C SER A 372 7.60 -11.94 16.58
N LEU A 373 7.93 -10.65 16.60
CA LEU A 373 7.96 -9.80 17.80
C LEU A 373 6.56 -9.56 18.39
N GLY A 374 5.48 -9.84 17.65
CA GLY A 374 4.09 -9.71 18.12
C GLY A 374 3.60 -10.87 18.98
N LYS A 375 4.33 -11.99 19.06
CA LYS A 375 3.95 -13.20 19.82
C LYS A 375 4.53 -13.25 21.24
N VAL A 376 5.20 -12.23 21.69
CA VAL A 376 5.75 -12.18 23.04
C VAL A 376 4.67 -11.75 24.03
N LYS A 377 4.33 -12.66 24.93
CA LYS A 377 3.38 -12.48 26.04
C LYS A 377 3.89 -11.47 27.06
#